data_af16acf431213ef6ae8d149d24523e7c
#
_entry.id   af16acf431213ef6ae8d149d24523e7c
#
_cell.length_a   1.000
_cell.length_b   1.000
_cell.length_c   1.000
_cell.angle_alpha   90.00
_cell.angle_beta   90.00
_cell.angle_gamma   90.00
#
_symmetry.space_group_name_H-M   'P 1'
#
loop_
_entity.id
_entity.type
_entity.pdbx_description
1 polymer ?
#
loop_
_entity_poly.entity_id
_entity_poly.type
_entity_poly.pdbx_seq_one_letter_code
_entity_poly.pdbx_strand_id
1 'polypeptide(L)'
;MHYDIVASIVTYNNSIDRVIQTAKSFLDTNLNVKLVIIDNNSPDHTLEKLKGKINADFIQTGRNGGYSFGHNHGIEKYKNTDFYLVLNPDVTIHEGALEELVKYMRSNNDVGMISPQILNADGTIQYLCKQNPTVFAQFLRRFLPSFLKQLNCFKRYMDWYEMRETGYNSIFQVPYLSGCFMFFRSGTLHQLGRLDENFFMYLEDADITRRVNQISKAVYYPSAQITHDWHRGSYKSLALTLISIKSSIYYFKKWGIKLF
;
A
#
# COMPACT_ATOMS: atom_id res chain seq x y z
N MET A 1 -7.06 -22.08 -12.44
CA MET A 1 -7.93 -21.89 -11.26
C MET A 1 -8.29 -20.41 -11.19
N HIS A 2 -9.48 -20.09 -10.73
CA HIS A 2 -9.93 -18.73 -10.47
C HIS A 2 -9.92 -18.47 -8.96
N TYR A 3 -9.52 -17.29 -8.53
CA TYR A 3 -9.47 -16.89 -7.12
C TYR A 3 -10.35 -15.66 -6.87
N ASP A 4 -10.95 -15.59 -5.68
CA ASP A 4 -11.61 -14.35 -5.24
C ASP A 4 -10.56 -13.26 -5.04
N ILE A 5 -9.45 -13.57 -4.36
CA ILE A 5 -8.36 -12.64 -4.11
C ILE A 5 -7.01 -13.31 -4.36
N VAL A 6 -6.14 -12.63 -5.09
CA VAL A 6 -4.70 -12.91 -5.06
C VAL A 6 -4.00 -11.78 -4.32
N ALA A 7 -3.14 -12.12 -3.36
CA ALA A 7 -2.31 -11.12 -2.68
C ALA A 7 -0.83 -11.33 -2.99
N SER A 8 -0.11 -10.23 -3.14
CA SER A 8 1.35 -10.23 -3.22
C SER A 8 1.97 -9.51 -2.01
N ILE A 9 2.98 -10.14 -1.42
CA ILE A 9 3.86 -9.54 -0.41
C ILE A 9 5.27 -9.49 -1.00
N VAL A 10 5.87 -8.30 -1.04
CA VAL A 10 7.26 -8.12 -1.47
C VAL A 10 8.16 -8.05 -0.26
N THR A 11 9.25 -8.83 -0.26
CA THR A 11 10.23 -8.87 0.81
C THR A 11 11.61 -8.43 0.34
N TYR A 12 12.32 -7.71 1.21
CA TYR A 12 13.75 -7.41 1.12
C TYR A 12 14.31 -7.16 2.52
N ASN A 13 15.00 -8.14 3.09
CA ASN A 13 15.52 -8.10 4.47
C ASN A 13 14.44 -7.84 5.55
N ASN A 14 13.23 -8.32 5.33
CA ASN A 14 12.15 -8.16 6.30
C ASN A 14 12.25 -9.20 7.43
N SER A 15 11.71 -8.88 8.60
CA SER A 15 11.54 -9.84 9.69
C SER A 15 10.69 -11.01 9.24
N ILE A 16 11.22 -12.24 9.36
CA ILE A 16 10.54 -13.47 8.98
C ILE A 16 9.23 -13.63 9.75
N ASP A 17 9.24 -13.35 11.06
CA ASP A 17 8.05 -13.51 11.91
C ASP A 17 6.92 -12.58 11.50
N ARG A 18 7.25 -11.34 11.07
CA ARG A 18 6.25 -10.40 10.56
C ARG A 18 5.66 -10.84 9.24
N VAL A 19 6.49 -11.29 8.30
CA VAL A 19 6.00 -11.86 7.03
C VAL A 19 5.07 -13.03 7.30
N ILE A 20 5.41 -13.91 8.24
CA ILE A 20 4.57 -15.03 8.65
C ILE A 20 3.25 -14.54 9.26
N GLN A 21 3.28 -13.55 10.14
CA GLN A 21 2.08 -12.97 10.77
C GLN A 21 1.14 -12.37 9.72
N THR A 22 1.68 -11.54 8.82
CA THR A 22 0.92 -10.95 7.70
C THR A 22 0.32 -12.04 6.80
N ALA A 23 1.12 -13.04 6.43
CA ALA A 23 0.66 -14.13 5.58
C ALA A 23 -0.46 -14.95 6.24
N LYS A 24 -0.34 -15.26 7.53
CA LYS A 24 -1.37 -15.99 8.29
C LYS A 24 -2.66 -15.18 8.38
N SER A 25 -2.60 -13.88 8.68
CA SER A 25 -3.81 -13.04 8.75
C SER A 25 -4.51 -12.87 7.40
N PHE A 26 -3.76 -12.91 6.27
CA PHE A 26 -4.36 -12.93 4.95
C PHE A 26 -5.00 -14.29 4.61
N LEU A 27 -4.41 -15.40 5.03
CA LEU A 27 -4.91 -16.73 4.75
C LEU A 27 -6.07 -17.16 5.66
N ASP A 28 -6.32 -16.41 6.74
CA ASP A 28 -7.41 -16.65 7.69
C ASP A 28 -8.72 -16.04 7.18
N THR A 29 -9.30 -16.69 6.18
CA THR A 29 -10.54 -16.27 5.51
C THR A 29 -11.25 -17.45 4.87
N ASN A 30 -12.58 -17.35 4.71
CA ASN A 30 -13.39 -18.33 4.00
C ASN A 30 -13.42 -18.12 2.47
N LEU A 31 -12.77 -17.08 1.97
CA LEU A 31 -12.68 -16.78 0.53
C LEU A 31 -11.65 -17.70 -0.16
N ASN A 32 -11.83 -17.93 -1.46
CA ASN A 32 -10.84 -18.62 -2.26
C ASN A 32 -9.65 -17.71 -2.58
N VAL A 33 -8.59 -17.77 -1.77
CA VAL A 33 -7.46 -16.85 -1.84
C VAL A 33 -6.17 -17.53 -2.27
N LYS A 34 -5.27 -16.74 -2.88
CA LYS A 34 -3.91 -17.16 -3.23
C LYS A 34 -2.90 -16.13 -2.74
N LEU A 35 -1.90 -16.57 -1.99
CA LEU A 35 -0.78 -15.74 -1.55
C LEU A 35 0.45 -15.97 -2.41
N VAL A 36 1.12 -14.90 -2.78
CA VAL A 36 2.41 -14.89 -3.48
C VAL A 36 3.41 -14.07 -2.68
N ILE A 37 4.51 -14.67 -2.28
CA ILE A 37 5.62 -13.97 -1.64
C ILE A 37 6.73 -13.79 -2.67
N ILE A 38 7.10 -12.53 -2.90
CA ILE A 38 8.11 -12.14 -3.88
C ILE A 38 9.32 -11.58 -3.14
N ASP A 39 10.46 -12.24 -3.29
CA ASP A 39 11.70 -11.77 -2.69
C ASP A 39 12.55 -10.99 -3.69
N ASN A 40 12.79 -9.74 -3.37
CA ASN A 40 13.64 -8.84 -4.15
C ASN A 40 15.15 -9.11 -3.92
N ASN A 41 15.51 -10.39 -3.91
CA ASN A 41 16.90 -10.86 -3.74
C ASN A 41 17.49 -10.47 -2.38
N SER A 42 16.81 -10.82 -1.29
CA SER A 42 17.30 -10.64 0.08
C SER A 42 18.60 -11.42 0.31
N PRO A 43 19.67 -10.81 0.79
CA PRO A 43 20.94 -11.49 1.04
C PRO A 43 20.88 -12.47 2.21
N ASP A 44 19.84 -12.44 3.02
CA ASP A 44 19.64 -13.29 4.20
C ASP A 44 18.88 -14.59 3.91
N HIS A 45 18.67 -14.95 2.65
CA HIS A 45 17.93 -16.15 2.23
C HIS A 45 16.49 -16.20 2.77
N THR A 46 15.79 -15.06 2.69
CA THR A 46 14.41 -14.91 3.19
C THR A 46 13.46 -16.00 2.69
N LEU A 47 13.49 -16.35 1.39
CA LEU A 47 12.55 -17.36 0.83
C LEU A 47 12.76 -18.74 1.42
N GLU A 48 14.00 -19.18 1.62
CA GLU A 48 14.30 -20.49 2.22
C GLU A 48 13.75 -20.57 3.65
N LYS A 49 13.83 -19.47 4.41
CA LYS A 49 13.32 -19.37 5.78
C LYS A 49 11.79 -19.40 5.86
N LEU A 50 11.10 -18.97 4.80
CA LEU A 50 9.63 -18.90 4.71
C LEU A 50 9.02 -20.17 4.13
N LYS A 51 9.72 -20.88 3.23
CA LYS A 51 9.26 -22.14 2.63
C LYS A 51 8.92 -23.18 3.69
N GLY A 52 7.78 -23.83 3.52
CA GLY A 52 7.25 -24.82 4.47
C GLY A 52 6.56 -24.24 5.72
N LYS A 53 6.65 -22.92 5.98
CA LYS A 53 5.98 -22.27 7.10
C LYS A 53 4.66 -21.59 6.69
N ILE A 54 4.50 -21.28 5.39
CA ILE A 54 3.38 -20.54 4.83
C ILE A 54 2.91 -21.25 3.56
N ASN A 55 1.59 -21.39 3.41
CA ASN A 55 0.98 -21.85 2.16
C ASN A 55 0.94 -20.69 1.14
N ALA A 56 2.01 -20.53 0.38
CA ALA A 56 2.15 -19.46 -0.61
C ALA A 56 2.96 -19.96 -1.81
N ASP A 57 2.80 -19.27 -2.95
CA ASP A 57 3.77 -19.36 -4.03
C ASP A 57 4.94 -18.40 -3.74
N PHE A 58 6.13 -18.78 -4.17
CA PHE A 58 7.35 -18.02 -3.95
C PHE A 58 7.98 -17.63 -5.28
N ILE A 59 8.40 -16.37 -5.41
CA ILE A 59 9.09 -15.83 -6.59
C ILE A 59 10.37 -15.15 -6.12
N GLN A 60 11.51 -15.53 -6.72
CA GLN A 60 12.79 -14.85 -6.57
C GLN A 60 13.00 -13.95 -7.78
N THR A 61 13.20 -12.63 -7.57
CA THR A 61 13.34 -11.69 -8.69
C THR A 61 14.75 -11.55 -9.22
N GLY A 62 15.76 -12.07 -8.48
CA GLY A 62 17.17 -12.01 -8.84
C GLY A 62 17.84 -10.64 -8.62
N ARG A 63 17.10 -9.58 -8.34
CA ARG A 63 17.60 -8.25 -7.98
C ARG A 63 16.61 -7.47 -7.14
N ASN A 64 17.09 -6.48 -6.40
CA ASN A 64 16.18 -5.53 -5.76
C ASN A 64 15.81 -4.41 -6.76
N GLY A 65 14.65 -4.58 -7.41
CA GLY A 65 14.09 -3.59 -8.33
C GLY A 65 13.13 -2.59 -7.67
N GLY A 66 12.91 -2.68 -6.35
CA GLY A 66 11.99 -1.82 -5.60
C GLY A 66 10.57 -2.40 -5.46
N TYR A 67 9.68 -1.60 -4.87
CA TYR A 67 8.34 -2.00 -4.48
C TYR A 67 7.47 -2.39 -5.70
N SER A 68 7.30 -1.49 -6.65
CA SER A 68 6.51 -1.71 -7.88
C SER A 68 7.00 -2.91 -8.68
N PHE A 69 8.32 -3.02 -8.86
CA PHE A 69 8.95 -4.12 -9.58
C PHE A 69 8.61 -5.48 -8.96
N GLY A 70 8.74 -5.60 -7.63
CA GLY A 70 8.40 -6.85 -6.95
C GLY A 70 6.93 -7.21 -7.14
N HIS A 71 5.99 -6.31 -6.82
CA HIS A 71 4.56 -6.58 -6.94
C HIS A 71 4.11 -6.90 -8.36
N ASN A 72 4.72 -6.29 -9.37
CA ASN A 72 4.40 -6.55 -10.77
C ASN A 72 4.64 -8.00 -11.17
N HIS A 73 5.61 -8.71 -10.59
CA HIS A 73 5.80 -10.14 -10.85
C HIS A 73 4.58 -10.99 -10.42
N GLY A 74 3.96 -10.64 -9.29
CA GLY A 74 2.72 -11.27 -8.85
C GLY A 74 1.52 -10.90 -9.72
N ILE A 75 1.37 -9.61 -10.04
CA ILE A 75 0.28 -9.09 -10.89
C ILE A 75 0.30 -9.74 -12.28
N GLU A 76 1.48 -9.90 -12.87
CA GLU A 76 1.62 -10.52 -14.19
C GLU A 76 1.34 -12.03 -14.17
N LYS A 77 1.73 -12.72 -13.10
CA LYS A 77 1.56 -14.16 -12.97
C LYS A 77 0.10 -14.55 -12.73
N TYR A 78 -0.67 -13.74 -11.98
CA TYR A 78 -2.02 -14.06 -11.54
C TYR A 78 -3.06 -13.09 -12.09
N LYS A 79 -3.45 -13.28 -13.35
CA LYS A 79 -4.44 -12.44 -14.05
C LYS A 79 -5.88 -12.88 -13.85
N ASN A 80 -6.11 -14.16 -13.48
CA ASN A 80 -7.44 -14.75 -13.34
C ASN A 80 -7.93 -14.70 -11.89
N THR A 81 -8.27 -13.51 -11.41
CA THR A 81 -8.78 -13.24 -10.07
C THR A 81 -9.78 -12.08 -10.09
N ASP A 82 -10.78 -12.09 -9.19
CA ASP A 82 -11.71 -10.96 -9.07
C ASP A 82 -11.00 -9.72 -8.54
N PHE A 83 -10.19 -9.91 -7.50
CA PHE A 83 -9.48 -8.84 -6.81
C PHE A 83 -7.99 -9.16 -6.64
N TYR A 84 -7.18 -8.12 -6.64
CA TYR A 84 -5.76 -8.21 -6.40
C TYR A 84 -5.36 -7.31 -5.22
N LEU A 85 -4.65 -7.87 -4.23
CA LEU A 85 -4.17 -7.17 -3.06
C LEU A 85 -2.65 -6.99 -3.12
N VAL A 86 -2.21 -5.76 -3.12
CA VAL A 86 -0.82 -5.37 -2.85
C VAL A 86 -0.70 -5.13 -1.36
N LEU A 87 0.12 -5.93 -0.67
CA LEU A 87 0.16 -6.02 0.79
C LEU A 87 1.59 -5.89 1.33
N ASN A 88 1.78 -4.98 2.29
CA ASN A 88 3.04 -4.86 3.00
C ASN A 88 3.30 -6.05 3.95
N PRO A 89 4.57 -6.40 4.22
CA PRO A 89 4.94 -7.54 5.06
C PRO A 89 4.78 -7.31 6.59
N ASP A 90 4.23 -6.17 6.99
CA ASP A 90 4.04 -5.72 8.38
C ASP A 90 2.60 -5.29 8.67
N VAL A 91 1.65 -5.90 7.96
CA VAL A 91 0.21 -5.68 8.12
C VAL A 91 -0.44 -6.90 8.76
N THR A 92 -1.31 -6.70 9.72
CA THR A 92 -2.22 -7.72 10.26
C THR A 92 -3.64 -7.40 9.83
N ILE A 93 -4.26 -8.30 9.08
CA ILE A 93 -5.64 -8.18 8.62
C ILE A 93 -6.56 -8.67 9.74
N HIS A 94 -7.58 -7.88 10.12
CA HIS A 94 -8.52 -8.28 11.15
C HIS A 94 -9.57 -9.26 10.59
N GLU A 95 -10.12 -10.10 11.44
CA GLU A 95 -11.15 -11.08 11.11
C GLU A 95 -12.34 -10.42 10.37
N GLY A 96 -12.79 -11.04 9.27
CA GLY A 96 -13.90 -10.56 8.45
C GLY A 96 -13.58 -9.36 7.54
N ALA A 97 -12.38 -8.75 7.64
CA ALA A 97 -12.06 -7.56 6.86
C ALA A 97 -12.01 -7.81 5.35
N LEU A 98 -11.50 -8.96 4.92
CA LEU A 98 -11.44 -9.31 3.48
C LEU A 98 -12.83 -9.55 2.93
N GLU A 99 -13.69 -10.25 3.67
CA GLU A 99 -15.07 -10.52 3.30
C GLU A 99 -15.88 -9.24 3.13
N GLU A 100 -15.73 -8.30 4.06
CA GLU A 100 -16.38 -6.98 3.97
C GLU A 100 -15.90 -6.17 2.77
N LEU A 101 -14.59 -6.17 2.47
CA LEU A 101 -14.05 -5.50 1.29
C LEU A 101 -14.57 -6.12 0.00
N VAL A 102 -14.59 -7.45 -0.11
CA VAL A 102 -15.12 -8.17 -1.28
C VAL A 102 -16.60 -7.88 -1.47
N LYS A 103 -17.39 -7.95 -0.39
CA LYS A 103 -18.82 -7.65 -0.39
C LYS A 103 -19.11 -6.24 -0.89
N TYR A 104 -18.39 -5.24 -0.35
CA TYR A 104 -18.52 -3.84 -0.77
C TYR A 104 -18.14 -3.66 -2.25
N MET A 105 -17.00 -4.20 -2.67
CA MET A 105 -16.52 -4.09 -4.05
C MET A 105 -17.48 -4.78 -5.05
N ARG A 106 -18.06 -5.93 -4.69
CA ARG A 106 -19.06 -6.62 -5.55
C ARG A 106 -20.35 -5.81 -5.70
N SER A 107 -20.73 -5.03 -4.67
CA SER A 107 -21.92 -4.16 -4.71
C SER A 107 -21.69 -2.78 -5.35
N ASN A 108 -20.42 -2.38 -5.58
CA ASN A 108 -20.05 -1.06 -6.08
C ASN A 108 -19.08 -1.18 -7.25
N ASN A 109 -19.61 -1.39 -8.45
CA ASN A 109 -18.81 -1.65 -9.67
C ASN A 109 -17.97 -0.46 -10.14
N ASP A 110 -18.28 0.74 -9.71
CA ASP A 110 -17.55 1.98 -9.99
C ASP A 110 -16.31 2.16 -9.10
N VAL A 111 -16.13 1.30 -8.10
CA VAL A 111 -14.94 1.28 -7.23
C VAL A 111 -13.87 0.36 -7.82
N GLY A 112 -12.73 0.94 -8.17
CA GLY A 112 -11.58 0.21 -8.74
C GLY A 112 -10.48 -0.12 -7.72
N MET A 113 -10.43 0.64 -6.63
CA MET A 113 -9.46 0.45 -5.54
C MET A 113 -10.09 0.81 -4.20
N ILE A 114 -9.80 0.03 -3.15
CA ILE A 114 -10.32 0.28 -1.81
C ILE A 114 -9.21 0.05 -0.76
N SER A 115 -9.25 0.83 0.31
CA SER A 115 -8.40 0.65 1.48
C SER A 115 -9.25 0.64 2.75
N PRO A 116 -8.99 -0.28 3.69
CA PRO A 116 -9.68 -0.33 4.97
C PRO A 116 -9.21 0.77 5.92
N GLN A 117 -9.80 0.83 7.10
CA GLN A 117 -9.27 1.59 8.22
C GLN A 117 -7.94 0.97 8.69
N ILE A 118 -6.91 1.79 8.74
CA ILE A 118 -5.57 1.36 9.13
C ILE A 118 -5.31 1.86 10.55
N LEU A 119 -4.97 0.92 11.45
CA LEU A 119 -4.68 1.18 12.85
C LEU A 119 -3.18 1.05 13.14
N ASN A 120 -2.72 1.79 14.13
CA ASN A 120 -1.45 1.56 14.81
C ASN A 120 -1.56 0.33 15.73
N ALA A 121 -0.42 -0.18 16.19
CA ALA A 121 -0.39 -1.30 17.14
C ALA A 121 -1.10 -0.99 18.49
N ASP A 122 -1.25 0.30 18.84
CA ASP A 122 -1.98 0.77 20.03
C ASP A 122 -3.50 0.96 19.78
N GLY A 123 -3.99 0.60 18.59
CA GLY A 123 -5.39 0.73 18.21
C GLY A 123 -5.80 2.14 17.71
N THR A 124 -4.91 3.12 17.74
CA THR A 124 -5.20 4.46 17.20
C THR A 124 -5.19 4.47 15.67
N ILE A 125 -5.97 5.38 15.05
CA ILE A 125 -6.06 5.48 13.59
C ILE A 125 -4.74 5.99 13.00
N GLN A 126 -4.22 5.30 11.98
CA GLN A 126 -3.21 5.85 11.08
C GLN A 126 -3.89 6.65 9.97
N TYR A 127 -3.71 7.97 9.98
CA TYR A 127 -4.28 8.86 8.97
C TYR A 127 -3.50 8.76 7.64
N LEU A 128 -3.84 7.76 6.82
CA LEU A 128 -3.13 7.41 5.60
C LEU A 128 -3.91 7.70 4.31
N CYS A 129 -5.14 8.21 4.40
CA CYS A 129 -5.81 8.87 3.28
C CYS A 129 -5.22 10.27 3.11
N LYS A 130 -4.87 10.65 1.87
CA LYS A 130 -4.15 11.91 1.63
C LYS A 130 -4.67 12.62 0.41
N GLN A 131 -4.45 13.93 0.39
CA GLN A 131 -4.52 14.72 -0.83
C GLN A 131 -3.38 14.32 -1.79
N ASN A 132 -3.53 14.64 -3.07
CA ASN A 132 -2.43 14.43 -4.02
C ASN A 132 -1.14 15.11 -3.52
N PRO A 133 0.03 14.48 -3.72
CA PRO A 133 1.31 15.02 -3.27
C PRO A 133 1.56 16.46 -3.73
N THR A 134 2.00 17.30 -2.81
CA THR A 134 2.49 18.64 -3.06
C THR A 134 3.95 18.77 -2.62
N VAL A 135 4.71 19.70 -3.19
CA VAL A 135 6.11 19.92 -2.80
C VAL A 135 6.20 20.25 -1.31
N PHE A 136 5.30 21.11 -0.83
CA PHE A 136 5.26 21.52 0.57
C PHE A 136 4.94 20.35 1.53
N ALA A 137 3.95 19.51 1.20
CA ALA A 137 3.65 18.34 2.02
C ALA A 137 4.84 17.37 2.11
N GLN A 138 5.52 17.09 0.98
CA GLN A 138 6.69 16.22 0.96
C GLN A 138 7.83 16.81 1.81
N PHE A 139 8.06 18.13 1.70
CA PHE A 139 9.06 18.83 2.50
C PHE A 139 8.73 18.79 4.01
N LEU A 140 7.50 19.12 4.42
CA LEU A 140 7.08 19.10 5.82
C LEU A 140 7.22 17.71 6.44
N ARG A 141 6.79 16.68 5.71
CA ARG A 141 6.85 15.30 6.22
C ARG A 141 8.28 14.83 6.43
N ARG A 142 9.18 15.19 5.53
CA ARG A 142 10.54 14.65 5.52
C ARG A 142 11.53 15.46 6.33
N PHE A 143 11.46 16.79 6.22
CA PHE A 143 12.53 17.67 6.69
C PHE A 143 12.14 18.55 7.89
N LEU A 144 10.85 18.75 8.14
CA LEU A 144 10.46 19.62 9.25
C LEU A 144 10.72 18.93 10.60
N PRO A 145 11.49 19.58 11.52
CA PRO A 145 11.69 19.07 12.88
C PRO A 145 10.37 18.89 13.63
N SER A 146 10.31 17.88 14.52
CA SER A 146 9.07 17.50 15.20
C SER A 146 8.45 18.63 16.03
N PHE A 147 9.27 19.50 16.62
CA PHE A 147 8.77 20.63 17.41
C PHE A 147 8.09 21.72 16.55
N LEU A 148 8.56 21.93 15.31
CA LEU A 148 7.91 22.84 14.37
C LEU A 148 6.61 22.28 13.80
N LYS A 149 6.47 20.96 13.71
CA LYS A 149 5.22 20.32 13.26
C LYS A 149 4.03 20.60 14.17
N GLN A 150 4.29 21.03 15.42
CA GLN A 150 3.26 21.38 16.39
C GLN A 150 2.70 22.81 16.21
N LEU A 151 3.35 23.65 15.40
CA LEU A 151 2.83 24.98 15.09
C LEU A 151 1.50 24.86 14.34
N ASN A 152 0.51 25.65 14.76
CA ASN A 152 -0.86 25.57 14.26
C ASN A 152 -0.98 25.65 12.73
N CYS A 153 -0.15 26.47 12.06
CA CYS A 153 -0.18 26.58 10.60
C CYS A 153 0.23 25.28 9.92
N PHE A 154 1.30 24.60 10.38
CA PHE A 154 1.75 23.34 9.82
C PHE A 154 0.82 22.19 10.20
N LYS A 155 0.30 22.20 11.44
CA LYS A 155 -0.68 21.19 11.90
C LYS A 155 -1.94 21.25 11.02
N ARG A 156 -2.56 22.42 10.85
CA ARG A 156 -3.75 22.59 10.00
C ARG A 156 -3.51 22.14 8.56
N TYR A 157 -2.35 22.47 7.99
CA TYR A 157 -1.98 22.04 6.65
C TYR A 157 -1.86 20.50 6.57
N MET A 158 -1.24 19.87 7.56
CA MET A 158 -1.10 18.42 7.61
C MET A 158 -2.42 17.72 7.88
N ASP A 159 -3.31 18.27 8.71
CA ASP A 159 -4.65 17.75 8.95
C ASP A 159 -5.49 17.77 7.66
N TRP A 160 -5.41 18.85 6.89
CA TRP A 160 -5.99 18.92 5.54
C TRP A 160 -5.36 17.89 4.59
N TYR A 161 -4.03 17.80 4.56
CA TYR A 161 -3.31 16.88 3.66
C TYR A 161 -3.62 15.42 3.97
N GLU A 162 -3.72 15.05 5.24
CA GLU A 162 -4.07 13.71 5.73
C GLU A 162 -5.59 13.49 5.82
N MET A 163 -6.39 14.41 5.27
CA MET A 163 -7.86 14.33 5.21
C MET A 163 -8.53 14.07 6.57
N ARG A 164 -7.95 14.56 7.68
CA ARG A 164 -8.46 14.29 9.03
C ARG A 164 -9.83 14.88 9.26
N GLU A 165 -10.12 16.02 8.63
CA GLU A 165 -11.41 16.72 8.74
C GLU A 165 -12.55 16.01 7.99
N THR A 166 -12.23 15.08 7.07
CA THR A 166 -13.24 14.31 6.30
C THR A 166 -14.02 13.32 7.19
N GLY A 167 -13.44 12.96 8.35
CA GLY A 167 -14.04 12.02 9.30
C GLY A 167 -13.82 10.55 8.88
N TYR A 168 -12.85 9.90 9.50
CA TYR A 168 -12.49 8.51 9.20
C TYR A 168 -13.54 7.47 9.67
N ASN A 169 -14.76 7.90 10.01
CA ASN A 169 -15.87 7.02 10.37
C ASN A 169 -16.86 6.79 9.21
N SER A 170 -16.62 7.39 8.05
CA SER A 170 -17.48 7.29 6.87
C SER A 170 -16.70 6.86 5.64
N ILE A 171 -17.43 6.36 4.64
CA ILE A 171 -16.86 6.01 3.33
C ILE A 171 -16.67 7.29 2.52
N PHE A 172 -15.49 7.48 1.91
CA PHE A 172 -15.24 8.61 1.01
C PHE A 172 -14.21 8.26 -0.06
N GLN A 173 -14.26 8.98 -1.17
CA GLN A 173 -13.27 8.87 -2.24
C GLN A 173 -11.97 9.57 -1.84
N VAL A 174 -10.83 8.94 -2.12
CA VAL A 174 -9.51 9.39 -1.69
C VAL A 174 -8.61 9.68 -2.88
N PRO A 175 -7.99 10.86 -2.96
CA PRO A 175 -7.02 11.18 -4.01
C PRO A 175 -5.75 10.33 -3.96
N TYR A 176 -5.32 9.91 -2.75
CA TYR A 176 -4.10 9.14 -2.52
C TYR A 176 -4.26 8.18 -1.33
N LEU A 177 -4.37 6.88 -1.60
CA LEU A 177 -4.36 5.78 -0.63
C LEU A 177 -2.94 5.27 -0.41
N SER A 178 -2.64 4.82 0.81
CA SER A 178 -1.32 4.30 1.19
C SER A 178 -1.02 2.95 0.56
N GLY A 179 0.23 2.74 0.19
CA GLY A 179 0.75 1.49 -0.38
C GLY A 179 0.75 0.29 0.55
N CYS A 180 0.57 0.47 1.87
CA CYS A 180 0.64 -0.67 2.80
C CYS A 180 -0.46 -1.72 2.58
N PHE A 181 -1.62 -1.30 2.06
CA PHE A 181 -2.74 -2.15 1.72
C PHE A 181 -3.52 -1.55 0.54
N MET A 182 -3.33 -2.07 -0.65
CA MET A 182 -4.01 -1.60 -1.86
C MET A 182 -4.82 -2.75 -2.46
N PHE A 183 -6.15 -2.72 -2.27
CA PHE A 183 -7.07 -3.75 -2.73
C PHE A 183 -7.74 -3.29 -4.03
N PHE A 184 -7.40 -3.93 -5.13
CA PHE A 184 -7.85 -3.55 -6.48
C PHE A 184 -8.92 -4.50 -7.02
N ARG A 185 -9.85 -3.94 -7.80
CA ARG A 185 -10.57 -4.73 -8.81
C ARG A 185 -9.56 -5.12 -9.90
N SER A 186 -9.40 -6.41 -10.17
CA SER A 186 -8.38 -6.88 -11.12
C SER A 186 -8.54 -6.27 -12.50
N GLY A 187 -9.77 -6.13 -13.00
CA GLY A 187 -10.03 -5.48 -14.28
C GLY A 187 -9.51 -4.05 -14.34
N THR A 188 -9.70 -3.25 -13.27
CA THR A 188 -9.16 -1.89 -13.17
C THR A 188 -7.64 -1.89 -13.19
N LEU A 189 -7.00 -2.76 -12.39
CA LEU A 189 -5.54 -2.87 -12.34
C LEU A 189 -4.94 -3.27 -13.70
N HIS A 190 -5.56 -4.22 -14.39
CA HIS A 190 -5.13 -4.64 -15.74
C HIS A 190 -5.31 -3.54 -16.79
N GLN A 191 -6.41 -2.79 -16.74
CA GLN A 191 -6.64 -1.65 -17.65
C GLN A 191 -5.59 -0.56 -17.47
N LEU A 192 -5.11 -0.34 -16.23
CA LEU A 192 -4.03 0.62 -15.91
C LEU A 192 -2.63 0.10 -16.26
N GLY A 193 -2.48 -1.19 -16.54
CA GLY A 193 -1.25 -1.81 -16.99
C GLY A 193 -0.30 -2.28 -15.88
N ARG A 194 -0.46 -1.92 -14.65
CA ARG A 194 0.34 -2.28 -13.46
C ARG A 194 0.95 -1.08 -12.73
N LEU A 195 1.74 -1.35 -11.67
CA LEU A 195 2.49 -0.32 -10.94
C LEU A 195 3.66 0.22 -11.80
N ASP A 196 3.95 1.51 -11.67
CA ASP A 196 5.03 2.16 -12.43
C ASP A 196 6.39 1.87 -11.76
N GLU A 197 7.26 1.09 -12.44
CA GLU A 197 8.57 0.66 -11.93
C GLU A 197 9.64 1.78 -11.92
N ASN A 198 9.35 2.94 -12.49
CA ASN A 198 10.23 4.10 -12.35
C ASN A 198 10.25 4.64 -10.91
N PHE A 199 9.24 4.28 -10.10
CA PHE A 199 9.26 4.43 -8.65
C PHE A 199 9.93 3.21 -8.03
N PHE A 200 11.16 3.37 -7.52
CA PHE A 200 11.81 2.32 -6.75
C PHE A 200 11.08 2.09 -5.42
N MET A 201 10.74 3.17 -4.73
CA MET A 201 9.97 3.20 -3.48
C MET A 201 9.49 4.63 -3.22
N TYR A 202 8.31 4.77 -2.61
CA TYR A 202 7.59 6.02 -2.33
C TYR A 202 6.94 6.66 -3.56
N LEU A 203 5.70 7.11 -3.38
CA LEU A 203 4.82 7.76 -4.35
C LEU A 203 4.34 6.88 -5.52
N GLU A 204 4.73 5.59 -5.60
CA GLU A 204 4.09 4.61 -6.47
C GLU A 204 2.62 4.41 -6.13
N ASP A 205 2.31 4.47 -4.83
CA ASP A 205 0.96 4.39 -4.28
C ASP A 205 0.12 5.63 -4.62
N ALA A 206 0.71 6.82 -4.57
CA ALA A 206 0.08 8.05 -5.03
C ALA A 206 -0.16 8.03 -6.55
N ASP A 207 0.80 7.53 -7.32
CA ASP A 207 0.69 7.40 -8.77
C ASP A 207 -0.45 6.47 -9.17
N ILE A 208 -0.48 5.26 -8.60
CA ILE A 208 -1.51 4.28 -8.96
C ILE A 208 -2.90 4.73 -8.49
N THR A 209 -3.03 5.31 -7.29
CA THR A 209 -4.31 5.83 -6.83
C THR A 209 -4.84 6.92 -7.75
N ARG A 210 -3.95 7.82 -8.20
CA ARG A 210 -4.33 8.90 -9.13
C ARG A 210 -4.76 8.35 -10.50
N ARG A 211 -4.07 7.32 -11.01
CA ARG A 211 -4.47 6.63 -12.25
C ARG A 211 -5.81 5.91 -12.10
N VAL A 212 -6.05 5.24 -10.97
CA VAL A 212 -7.35 4.63 -10.65
C VAL A 212 -8.45 5.69 -10.68
N ASN A 213 -8.26 6.84 -10.04
CA ASN A 213 -9.25 7.91 -9.99
C ASN A 213 -9.53 8.59 -11.35
N GLN A 214 -8.77 8.28 -12.41
CA GLN A 214 -9.07 8.73 -13.78
C GLN A 214 -10.09 7.86 -14.49
N ILE A 215 -10.27 6.60 -14.09
CA ILE A 215 -11.13 5.62 -14.77
C ILE A 215 -12.18 4.98 -13.85
N SER A 216 -12.02 5.12 -12.53
CA SER A 216 -12.91 4.59 -11.50
C SER A 216 -12.74 5.36 -10.19
N LYS A 217 -13.15 4.81 -9.07
CA LYS A 217 -12.98 5.44 -7.74
C LYS A 217 -11.99 4.68 -6.88
N ALA A 218 -11.13 5.41 -6.17
CA ALA A 218 -10.35 4.91 -5.05
C ALA A 218 -11.03 5.33 -3.74
N VAL A 219 -11.37 4.37 -2.86
CA VAL A 219 -12.27 4.58 -1.73
C VAL A 219 -11.64 4.14 -0.42
N TYR A 220 -11.86 4.90 0.63
CA TYR A 220 -11.63 4.49 2.02
C TYR A 220 -12.89 3.86 2.60
N TYR A 221 -12.74 2.70 3.28
CA TYR A 221 -13.84 1.91 3.81
C TYR A 221 -13.59 1.53 5.28
N PRO A 222 -14.21 2.25 6.25
CA PRO A 222 -13.89 2.08 7.68
C PRO A 222 -14.45 0.82 8.35
N SER A 223 -15.42 0.12 7.74
CA SER A 223 -15.98 -1.09 8.31
C SER A 223 -15.05 -2.30 8.26
N ALA A 224 -14.05 -2.28 7.37
CA ALA A 224 -12.94 -3.22 7.37
C ALA A 224 -11.73 -2.60 8.07
N GLN A 225 -10.99 -3.38 8.86
CA GLN A 225 -9.86 -2.89 9.65
C GLN A 225 -8.62 -3.74 9.47
N ILE A 226 -7.46 -3.09 9.49
CA ILE A 226 -6.14 -3.72 9.54
C ILE A 226 -5.26 -2.99 10.56
N THR A 227 -4.27 -3.68 11.11
CA THR A 227 -3.19 -3.06 11.88
C THR A 227 -1.92 -3.03 11.04
N HIS A 228 -1.29 -1.87 10.94
CA HIS A 228 -0.01 -1.70 10.23
C HIS A 228 1.07 -1.31 11.23
N ASP A 229 1.99 -2.25 11.47
CA ASP A 229 3.08 -2.08 12.43
C ASP A 229 4.25 -1.29 11.81
N TRP A 230 3.97 0.00 11.56
CA TRP A 230 4.90 0.87 10.88
C TRP A 230 6.09 1.30 11.75
N HIS A 231 7.24 0.70 11.49
CA HIS A 231 8.49 1.18 12.10
C HIS A 231 9.09 2.35 11.32
N ARG A 232 9.07 3.53 11.93
CA ARG A 232 9.62 4.79 11.38
C ARG A 232 11.15 4.78 11.15
N GLY A 233 11.78 3.60 11.02
CA GLY A 233 13.23 3.48 10.80
C GLY A 233 13.74 4.14 9.51
N SER A 234 12.87 4.29 8.50
CA SER A 234 13.23 4.85 7.19
C SER A 234 13.62 6.34 7.20
N TYR A 235 13.23 7.11 8.21
CA TYR A 235 13.54 8.55 8.27
C TYR A 235 15.01 8.87 8.60
N LYS A 236 15.79 7.88 9.07
CA LYS A 236 17.20 8.07 9.47
C LYS A 236 18.22 7.69 8.39
N SER A 237 17.80 7.12 7.26
CA SER A 237 18.70 6.67 6.19
C SER A 237 18.84 7.72 5.10
N LEU A 238 20.09 8.16 4.81
CA LEU A 238 20.39 9.04 3.68
C LEU A 238 20.01 8.41 2.34
N ALA A 239 20.25 7.10 2.17
CA ALA A 239 19.89 6.38 0.95
C ALA A 239 18.38 6.44 0.69
N LEU A 240 17.54 6.18 1.72
CA LEU A 240 16.08 6.28 1.61
C LEU A 240 15.61 7.72 1.39
N THR A 241 16.35 8.71 1.89
CA THR A 241 16.08 10.12 1.60
C THR A 241 16.28 10.45 0.12
N LEU A 242 17.39 10.02 -0.45
CA LEU A 242 17.69 10.22 -1.88
C LEU A 242 16.66 9.50 -2.78
N ILE A 243 16.26 8.28 -2.42
CA ILE A 243 15.20 7.55 -3.12
C ILE A 243 13.88 8.35 -3.08
N SER A 244 13.49 8.87 -1.91
CA SER A 244 12.28 9.67 -1.75
C SER A 244 12.31 10.96 -2.59
N ILE A 245 13.45 11.65 -2.64
CA ILE A 245 13.65 12.85 -3.47
C ILE A 245 13.53 12.49 -4.96
N LYS A 246 14.19 11.40 -5.40
CA LYS A 246 14.12 10.92 -6.78
C LYS A 246 12.69 10.58 -7.20
N SER A 247 11.96 9.86 -6.34
CA SER A 247 10.55 9.53 -6.57
C SER A 247 9.67 10.78 -6.61
N SER A 248 9.92 11.77 -5.75
CA SER A 248 9.20 13.04 -5.77
C SER A 248 9.43 13.82 -7.06
N ILE A 249 10.69 13.92 -7.53
CA ILE A 249 11.02 14.57 -8.80
C ILE A 249 10.30 13.86 -9.96
N TYR A 250 10.35 12.53 -10.00
CA TYR A 250 9.67 11.76 -11.04
C TYR A 250 8.15 11.95 -10.99
N TYR A 251 7.55 11.92 -9.80
CA TYR A 251 6.11 12.17 -9.62
C TYR A 251 5.69 13.54 -10.14
N PHE A 252 6.40 14.61 -9.76
CA PHE A 252 6.08 15.96 -10.21
C PHE A 252 6.38 16.20 -11.69
N LYS A 253 7.37 15.50 -12.27
CA LYS A 253 7.58 15.50 -13.72
C LYS A 253 6.41 14.85 -14.47
N LYS A 254 5.86 13.75 -13.93
CA LYS A 254 4.75 13.00 -14.54
C LYS A 254 3.41 13.72 -14.40
N TRP A 255 3.14 14.32 -13.24
CA TRP A 255 1.82 14.84 -12.87
C TRP A 255 1.72 16.37 -12.79
N GLY A 256 2.79 17.08 -13.03
CA GLY A 256 2.88 18.51 -12.84
C GLY A 256 3.24 18.91 -11.40
N ILE A 257 3.90 20.06 -11.27
CA ILE A 257 4.32 20.60 -9.96
C ILE A 257 3.13 21.26 -9.29
N LYS A 258 2.77 20.77 -8.08
CA LYS A 258 1.82 21.41 -7.18
C LYS A 258 2.58 21.85 -5.93
N LEU A 259 2.64 23.16 -5.67
CA LEU A 259 3.42 23.71 -4.55
C LEU A 259 2.70 23.46 -3.21
N PHE A 260 1.39 23.73 -3.15
CA PHE A 260 0.55 23.61 -1.96
C PHE A 260 -0.74 22.81 -2.21
#